data_be34b25a4a748977e5fa7263fd28b412
#
_entry.id   be34b25a4a748977e5fa7263fd28b412
#
_cell.length_a   1.000
_cell.length_b   1.000
_cell.length_c   1.000
_cell.angle_alpha   90.00
_cell.angle_beta   90.00
_cell.angle_gamma   90.00
#
_symmetry.space_group_name_H-M   'P 1'
#
loop_
_entity.id
_entity.type
_entity.pdbx_description
1 polymer ?
#
loop_
_entity_poly.entity_id
_entity_poly.type
_entity_poly.pdbx_seq_one_letter_code
_entity_poly.pdbx_strand_id
1 'polypeptide(L)' 'MYPESIKSLIEAFKYLPGIGQKTAERLAFAILAFDDDQIELF' A
#
# COMPACT_ATOMS: atom_id res chain seq x y z
N MET A 1 8.26 -6.60 9.48
CA MET A 1 7.66 -7.74 8.84
C MET A 1 6.22 -7.52 8.49
N TYR A 2 5.86 -7.66 7.25
CA TYR A 2 4.51 -7.37 6.79
C TYR A 2 3.78 -8.65 6.45
N PRO A 3 2.44 -8.66 6.64
CA PRO A 3 1.65 -9.79 6.14
C PRO A 3 1.84 -9.97 4.64
N GLU A 4 1.49 -11.17 4.18
CA GLU A 4 1.67 -11.50 2.77
C GLU A 4 0.91 -10.53 1.86
N SER A 5 -0.30 -10.17 2.25
CA SER A 5 -1.11 -9.28 1.42
C SER A 5 -0.46 -7.90 1.30
N ILE A 6 0.13 -7.40 2.38
CA ILE A 6 0.79 -6.10 2.33
C ILE A 6 2.06 -6.17 1.51
N LYS A 7 2.80 -7.27 1.65
CA LYS A 7 4.01 -7.44 0.85
C LYS A 7 3.69 -7.44 -0.64
N SER A 8 2.63 -8.13 -1.00
CA SER A 8 2.21 -8.16 -2.40
C SER A 8 1.83 -6.78 -2.89
N LEU A 9 1.16 -6.01 -2.06
CA LEU A 9 0.77 -4.66 -2.42
C LEU A 9 1.99 -3.77 -2.63
N ILE A 10 2.95 -3.87 -1.73
CA ILE A 10 4.17 -3.09 -1.84
C ILE A 10 4.90 -3.44 -3.14
N GLU A 11 4.99 -4.72 -3.45
CA GLU A 11 5.66 -5.14 -4.67
C GLU A 11 4.95 -4.61 -5.91
N ALA A 12 3.62 -4.62 -5.88
CA ALA A 12 2.86 -4.09 -7.00
C ALA A 12 3.14 -2.62 -7.22
N PHE A 13 3.21 -1.85 -6.14
CA PHE A 13 3.49 -0.43 -6.25
C PHE A 13 4.88 -0.17 -6.83
N LYS A 14 5.83 -1.06 -6.56
CA LYS A 14 7.19 -0.86 -7.04
C LYS A 14 7.29 -0.97 -8.56
N TYR A 15 6.30 -1.57 -9.20
CA TYR A 15 6.28 -1.65 -10.65
C TYR A 15 5.93 -0.33 -11.30
N LEU A 16 5.39 0.60 -10.54
CA LEU A 16 5.06 1.91 -11.09
C LEU A 16 6.31 2.74 -11.28
N PRO A 17 6.41 3.48 -12.40
CA PRO A 17 7.60 4.29 -12.64
C PRO A 17 7.80 5.32 -11.55
N GLY A 18 9.03 5.41 -11.07
CA GLY A 18 9.37 6.40 -10.06
C GLY A 18 9.03 6.00 -8.64
N ILE A 19 8.52 4.80 -8.42
CA ILE A 19 8.15 4.36 -7.08
C ILE A 19 9.22 3.41 -6.55
N GLY A 20 9.90 3.83 -5.47
CA GLY A 20 10.87 2.99 -4.81
C GLY A 20 10.26 2.24 -3.64
N GLN A 21 11.13 1.52 -2.92
CA GLN A 21 10.67 0.68 -1.81
C GLN A 21 9.97 1.50 -0.73
N LYS A 22 10.57 2.59 -0.31
CA LYS A 22 9.99 3.40 0.77
C LYS A 22 8.68 4.01 0.37
N THR A 23 8.60 4.53 -0.85
CA THR A 23 7.36 5.13 -1.33
C THR A 23 6.29 4.07 -1.46
N ALA A 24 6.65 2.88 -1.94
CA ALA A 24 5.69 1.79 -2.06
C ALA A 24 5.12 1.42 -0.69
N GLU A 25 5.98 1.37 0.33
CA GLU A 25 5.52 1.07 1.68
C GLU A 25 4.55 2.12 2.19
N ARG A 26 4.85 3.38 1.93
CA ARG A 26 3.99 4.46 2.37
C ARG A 26 2.64 4.42 1.68
N LEU A 27 2.63 4.10 0.40
CA LEU A 27 1.39 3.99 -0.34
C LEU A 27 0.55 2.83 0.19
N ALA A 28 1.18 1.71 0.48
CA ALA A 28 0.45 0.57 0.99
C ALA A 28 -0.20 0.90 2.33
N PHE A 29 0.54 1.56 3.20
CA PHE A 29 -0.01 1.94 4.50
C PHE A 29 -1.11 2.98 4.36
N ALA A 30 -0.98 3.88 3.40
CA ALA A 30 -2.03 4.87 3.16
C ALA A 30 -3.33 4.20 2.74
N ILE A 31 -3.23 3.17 1.91
CA ILE A 31 -4.42 2.45 1.47
C ILE A 31 -5.06 1.72 2.64
N LEU A 32 -4.24 1.16 3.52
CA LEU A 32 -4.80 0.49 4.70
C LEU A 32 -5.52 1.47 5.61
N ALA A 33 -4.99 2.68 5.73
CA ALA A 33 -5.65 3.71 6.53
C ALA A 33 -6.98 4.10 5.88
N PHE A 34 -7.01 4.14 4.56
CA PHE A 34 -8.24 4.43 3.84
C PHE A 34 -9.30 3.37 4.13
N ASP A 35 -8.87 2.12 4.19
CA ASP A 35 -9.81 1.03 4.45
C ASP A 35 -10.63 1.27 5.69
N ASP A 36 -9.98 1.75 6.74
CA ASP A 36 -10.67 1.93 8.00
C ASP A 36 -11.67 3.06 7.95
N ASP A 37 -11.37 4.13 7.23
CA ASP A 37 -12.19 5.34 7.27
C ASP A 37 -12.96 5.57 5.99
N GLN A 38 -12.29 5.46 4.88
CA GLN A 38 -12.86 5.88 3.60
C GLN A 38 -13.70 4.80 2.94
N ILE A 39 -13.26 3.58 3.02
CA ILE A 39 -13.97 2.50 2.36
C ILE A 39 -15.33 2.28 3.00
N GLU A 40 -15.40 2.49 4.29
CA GLU A 40 -16.67 2.36 4.98
C GLU A 40 -17.71 3.37 4.50
N LEU A 41 -17.22 4.50 4.03
CA LEU A 41 -18.11 5.53 3.52
C LEU A 41 -18.67 5.18 2.15
N PHE A 42 -18.02 4.28 1.49
CA PHE A 42 -18.48 3.83 0.19
C PHE A 42 -19.43 2.66 0.35
#